data_850e7f63c2c5ac5eaa6122a04095ef4d
#
_entry.id   850e7f63c2c5ac5eaa6122a04095ef4d
#
_cell.length_a   1.000
_cell.length_b   1.000
_cell.length_c   1.000
_cell.angle_alpha   90.00
_cell.angle_beta   90.00
_cell.angle_gamma   90.00
#
_symmetry.space_group_name_H-M   'P 1'
#
loop_
_entity.id
_entity.type
_entity.pdbx_description
1 polymer ?
#
loop_
_entity_poly.entity_id
_entity_poly.type
_entity_poly.pdbx_seq_one_letter_code
_entity_poly.pdbx_strand_id
1 'polypeptide(L)'
;MSLTNGNYEQLVEQITDLVLSKLDTNYCPTFCSADVQRMVDAGAARIGTVLGETATAKDWASLIDHTLLKPEASEADIKKLCEEAAQFGFASVCVNPVWVKRAAEFLKGSGVPVCTVIGFPLGATLGDVKAYEARRAIFNGATEVDM
;
A
#
# COMPACT_ATOMS: atom_id res chain seq x y z
N MET A 1 -27.77 36.73 11.67
CA MET A 1 -27.01 36.45 12.90
C MET A 1 -25.64 35.97 12.49
N SER A 2 -24.64 36.81 12.67
CA SER A 2 -23.24 36.46 12.35
C SER A 2 -22.70 35.62 13.52
N LEU A 3 -22.31 34.37 13.24
CA LEU A 3 -21.60 33.55 14.21
C LEU A 3 -20.19 34.12 14.34
N THR A 4 -19.85 34.59 15.53
CA THR A 4 -18.50 35.04 15.87
C THR A 4 -17.58 33.82 16.02
N ASN A 5 -16.28 33.94 15.66
CA ASN A 5 -15.31 32.82 15.70
C ASN A 5 -15.30 32.04 17.02
N GLY A 6 -15.50 32.70 18.17
CA GLY A 6 -15.56 32.04 19.47
C GLY A 6 -16.75 31.08 19.65
N ASN A 7 -17.88 31.34 19.00
CA ASN A 7 -19.04 30.44 19.04
C ASN A 7 -18.85 29.16 18.21
N TYR A 8 -18.02 29.24 17.16
CA TYR A 8 -17.75 28.09 16.30
C TYR A 8 -16.81 27.09 16.99
N GLU A 9 -15.76 27.56 17.62
CA GLU A 9 -14.83 26.70 18.37
C GLU A 9 -15.52 25.98 19.53
N GLN A 10 -16.34 26.68 20.31
CA GLN A 10 -17.14 26.07 21.38
C GLN A 10 -18.14 25.03 20.85
N LEU A 11 -18.74 25.26 19.67
CA LEU A 11 -19.66 24.31 19.06
C LEU A 11 -18.93 23.06 18.57
N VAL A 12 -17.74 23.23 17.98
CA VAL A 12 -16.88 22.11 17.53
C VAL A 12 -16.45 21.26 18.75
N GLU A 13 -16.05 21.89 19.84
CA GLU A 13 -15.65 21.21 21.06
C GLU A 13 -16.83 20.42 21.67
N GLN A 14 -18.02 21.02 21.79
CA GLN A 14 -19.21 20.35 22.26
C GLN A 14 -19.65 19.17 21.39
N ILE A 15 -19.57 19.31 20.06
CA ILE A 15 -19.89 18.21 19.13
C ILE A 15 -18.85 17.11 19.26
N THR A 16 -17.57 17.45 19.38
CA THR A 16 -16.50 16.48 19.57
C THR A 16 -16.68 15.67 20.84
N ASP A 17 -16.94 16.34 21.96
CA ASP A 17 -17.20 15.68 23.27
C ASP A 17 -18.45 14.81 23.23
N LEU A 18 -19.52 15.27 22.56
CA LEU A 18 -20.74 14.49 22.40
C LEU A 18 -20.51 13.22 21.54
N VAL A 19 -19.75 13.34 20.46
CA VAL A 19 -19.38 12.20 19.61
C VAL A 19 -18.49 11.23 20.38
N LEU A 20 -17.47 11.72 21.08
CA LEU A 20 -16.58 10.89 21.88
C LEU A 20 -17.32 10.19 23.04
N SER A 21 -18.29 10.86 23.67
CA SER A 21 -19.11 10.26 24.73
C SER A 21 -20.08 9.18 24.26
N LYS A 22 -20.42 9.21 22.96
CA LYS A 22 -21.31 8.21 22.32
C LYS A 22 -20.56 7.08 21.62
N LEU A 23 -19.26 7.26 21.40
CA LEU A 23 -18.41 6.15 20.98
C LEU A 23 -18.27 5.21 22.16
N ASP A 24 -18.67 3.95 21.95
CA ASP A 24 -18.51 2.92 22.96
C ASP A 24 -17.05 2.95 23.44
N THR A 25 -16.83 2.99 24.77
CA THR A 25 -15.50 3.03 25.37
C THR A 25 -14.62 1.82 24.99
N ASN A 26 -15.24 0.79 24.40
CA ASN A 26 -14.57 -0.35 23.78
C ASN A 26 -14.25 -0.13 22.28
N TYR A 27 -14.70 0.98 21.68
CA TYR A 27 -14.32 1.33 20.33
C TYR A 27 -12.95 2.00 20.37
N CYS A 28 -11.92 1.23 20.15
CA CYS A 28 -10.58 1.76 19.91
C CYS A 28 -10.54 2.36 18.50
N PRO A 29 -10.49 3.71 18.34
CA PRO A 29 -10.43 4.32 17.00
C PRO A 29 -9.14 3.97 16.26
N THR A 30 -8.21 3.32 16.93
CA THR A 30 -6.91 2.96 16.37
C THR A 30 -6.77 1.47 16.05
N PHE A 31 -7.70 0.60 16.39
CA PHE A 31 -7.71 -0.83 15.99
C PHE A 31 -8.36 -1.68 17.08
N CYS A 32 -9.58 -2.09 16.84
CA CYS A 32 -10.14 -3.21 17.61
C CYS A 32 -9.43 -4.49 17.20
N SER A 33 -8.69 -5.10 18.11
CA SER A 33 -7.95 -6.34 17.86
C SER A 33 -8.83 -7.45 17.26
N ALA A 34 -10.11 -7.50 17.63
CA ALA A 34 -11.07 -8.47 17.11
C ALA A 34 -11.48 -8.17 15.65
N ASP A 35 -11.54 -6.91 15.23
CA ASP A 35 -11.87 -6.52 13.86
C ASP A 35 -10.66 -6.73 12.95
N VAL A 36 -9.47 -6.39 13.43
CA VAL A 36 -8.20 -6.69 12.74
C VAL A 36 -8.05 -8.21 12.57
N GLN A 37 -8.31 -8.99 13.61
CA GLN A 37 -8.23 -10.46 13.51
C GLN A 37 -9.23 -11.01 12.49
N ARG A 38 -10.47 -10.50 12.45
CA ARG A 38 -11.46 -10.88 11.43
C ARG A 38 -11.01 -10.55 10.00
N MET A 39 -10.33 -9.42 9.81
CA MET A 39 -9.76 -9.04 8.51
C MET A 39 -8.60 -9.95 8.12
N VAL A 40 -7.71 -10.29 9.05
CA VAL A 40 -6.61 -11.24 8.84
C VAL A 40 -7.15 -12.63 8.52
N ASP A 41 -8.15 -13.10 9.26
CA ASP A 41 -8.80 -14.40 9.04
C ASP A 41 -9.54 -14.45 7.70
N ALA A 42 -9.99 -13.29 7.18
CA ALA A 42 -10.54 -13.14 5.84
C ALA A 42 -9.47 -13.03 4.73
N GLY A 43 -8.19 -13.17 5.06
CA GLY A 43 -7.09 -13.19 4.09
C GLY A 43 -6.36 -11.86 3.89
N ALA A 44 -6.64 -10.83 4.69
CA ALA A 44 -5.92 -9.56 4.62
C ALA A 44 -4.55 -9.69 5.32
N ALA A 45 -3.50 -9.98 4.56
CA ALA A 45 -2.15 -10.24 5.08
C ALA A 45 -1.35 -8.98 5.46
N ARG A 46 -1.89 -7.77 5.26
CA ARG A 46 -1.13 -6.51 5.41
C ARG A 46 -1.76 -5.50 6.39
N ILE A 47 -2.59 -5.94 7.32
CA ILE A 47 -3.09 -5.06 8.39
C ILE A 47 -2.34 -5.40 9.66
N GLY A 48 -1.23 -4.72 9.89
CA GLY A 48 -0.46 -4.91 11.10
C GLY A 48 0.08 -3.60 11.64
N THR A 49 -0.50 -3.14 12.74
CA THR A 49 0.22 -2.32 13.68
C THR A 49 0.30 -3.10 14.99
N VAL A 50 1.49 -3.34 15.46
CA VAL A 50 1.69 -3.85 16.81
C VAL A 50 1.24 -2.75 17.76
N LEU A 51 0.18 -3.00 18.53
CA LEU A 51 -0.34 -2.08 19.54
C LEU A 51 0.76 -1.79 20.56
N GLY A 52 1.18 -0.54 20.67
CA GLY A 52 2.09 -0.06 21.71
C GLY A 52 3.49 0.32 21.25
N GLU A 53 3.87 0.09 20.00
CA GLU A 53 5.12 0.60 19.45
C GLU A 53 4.86 1.79 18.52
N THR A 54 5.64 2.85 18.66
CA THR A 54 5.65 3.95 17.69
C THR A 54 6.27 3.41 16.41
N ALA A 55 5.47 3.36 15.33
CA ALA A 55 5.94 2.94 14.03
C ALA A 55 7.19 3.75 13.62
N THR A 56 8.26 3.08 13.28
CA THR A 56 9.48 3.72 12.77
C THR A 56 9.34 3.98 11.27
N ALA A 57 10.19 4.83 10.70
CA ALA A 57 10.21 5.06 9.25
C ALA A 57 10.40 3.74 8.47
N LYS A 58 11.13 2.78 9.04
CA LYS A 58 11.33 1.44 8.47
C LYS A 58 10.05 0.61 8.46
N ASP A 59 9.23 0.74 9.50
CA ASP A 59 7.94 0.02 9.57
C ASP A 59 6.98 0.54 8.52
N TRP A 60 6.94 1.85 8.29
CA TRP A 60 6.15 2.45 7.20
C TRP A 60 6.66 2.01 5.82
N ALA A 61 7.96 1.98 5.60
CA ALA A 61 8.54 1.54 4.35
C ALA A 61 8.09 0.12 3.97
N SER A 62 8.07 -0.80 4.93
CA SER A 62 7.64 -2.19 4.72
C SER A 62 6.16 -2.37 4.35
N LEU A 63 5.37 -1.29 4.36
CA LEU A 63 3.96 -1.28 3.95
C LEU A 63 3.74 -0.60 2.58
N ILE A 64 4.79 -0.11 1.95
CA ILE A 64 4.71 0.70 0.72
C ILE A 64 5.22 -0.11 -0.47
N ASP A 65 4.42 -0.20 -1.51
CA ASP A 65 4.84 -0.66 -2.82
C ASP A 65 5.45 0.54 -3.57
N HIS A 66 6.77 0.55 -3.73
CA HIS A 66 7.48 1.63 -4.41
C HIS A 66 7.22 1.55 -5.90
N THR A 67 6.43 2.49 -6.43
CA THR A 67 5.73 2.34 -7.70
C THR A 67 6.19 3.30 -8.77
N LEU A 68 6.45 2.79 -9.98
CA LEU A 68 6.71 3.58 -11.19
C LEU A 68 6.00 2.97 -12.40
N LEU A 69 4.87 3.58 -12.79
CA LEU A 69 4.02 3.12 -13.89
C LEU A 69 3.96 4.10 -15.07
N LYS A 70 4.84 5.09 -15.10
CA LYS A 70 4.92 6.03 -16.21
C LYS A 70 5.33 5.31 -17.50
N PRO A 71 4.62 5.50 -18.63
CA PRO A 71 4.94 4.84 -19.88
C PRO A 71 6.31 5.23 -20.44
N GLU A 72 6.77 6.45 -20.12
CA GLU A 72 8.07 6.98 -20.52
C GLU A 72 9.23 6.61 -19.60
N ALA A 73 9.00 5.79 -18.56
CA ALA A 73 10.04 5.37 -17.64
C ALA A 73 11.22 4.70 -18.37
N SER A 74 12.42 5.13 -18.03
CA SER A 74 13.67 4.57 -18.57
C SER A 74 14.24 3.46 -17.67
N GLU A 75 15.18 2.69 -18.20
CA GLU A 75 15.91 1.68 -17.41
C GLU A 75 16.66 2.32 -16.21
N ALA A 76 17.16 3.54 -16.37
CA ALA A 76 17.81 4.28 -15.30
C ALA A 76 16.84 4.62 -14.15
N ASP A 77 15.59 4.97 -14.50
CA ASP A 77 14.54 5.24 -13.49
C ASP A 77 14.15 3.96 -12.74
N ILE A 78 14.02 2.85 -13.44
CA ILE A 78 13.73 1.53 -12.82
C ILE A 78 14.88 1.10 -11.89
N LYS A 79 16.13 1.29 -12.33
CA LYS A 79 17.29 0.99 -11.51
C LYS A 79 17.28 1.80 -10.21
N LYS A 80 17.06 3.12 -10.33
CA LYS A 80 16.95 4.02 -9.17
C LYS A 80 15.84 3.59 -8.22
N LEU A 81 14.66 3.26 -8.76
CA LEU A 81 13.51 2.76 -7.98
C LEU A 81 13.88 1.51 -7.18
N CYS A 82 14.58 0.56 -7.80
CA CYS A 82 15.03 -0.66 -7.14
C CYS A 82 16.09 -0.41 -6.06
N GLU A 83 17.05 0.50 -6.33
CA GLU A 83 18.06 0.89 -5.36
C GLU A 83 17.44 1.54 -4.12
N GLU A 84 16.47 2.45 -4.31
CA GLU A 84 15.71 3.07 -3.22
C GLU A 84 14.92 2.01 -2.43
N ALA A 85 14.25 1.09 -3.12
CA ALA A 85 13.49 0.03 -2.46
C ALA A 85 14.36 -0.88 -1.61
N ALA A 86 15.53 -1.26 -2.11
CA ALA A 86 16.50 -2.06 -1.36
C ALA A 86 17.08 -1.29 -0.17
N GLN A 87 17.36 0.00 -0.34
CA GLN A 87 17.93 0.85 0.70
C GLN A 87 16.95 1.07 1.87
N PHE A 88 15.69 1.36 1.57
CA PHE A 88 14.70 1.68 2.59
C PHE A 88 13.88 0.48 3.06
N GLY A 89 13.98 -0.67 2.42
CA GLY A 89 13.22 -1.86 2.74
C GLY A 89 11.74 -1.74 2.46
N PHE A 90 11.38 -1.24 1.27
CA PHE A 90 9.98 -1.17 0.84
C PHE A 90 9.35 -2.57 0.71
N ALA A 91 8.02 -2.64 0.80
CA ALA A 91 7.24 -3.87 0.71
C ALA A 91 7.45 -4.57 -0.64
N SER A 92 7.40 -3.80 -1.72
CA SER A 92 7.69 -4.27 -3.08
C SER A 92 8.16 -3.13 -3.97
N VAL A 93 8.58 -3.47 -5.20
CA VAL A 93 8.71 -2.55 -6.32
C VAL A 93 7.61 -2.88 -7.32
N CYS A 94 6.73 -1.91 -7.63
CA CYS A 94 5.65 -2.09 -8.60
C CYS A 94 5.96 -1.35 -9.90
N VAL A 95 6.00 -2.10 -11.02
CA VAL A 95 6.38 -1.61 -12.33
C VAL A 95 5.47 -2.14 -13.44
N ASN A 96 5.48 -1.49 -14.62
CA ASN A 96 4.84 -2.05 -15.81
C ASN A 96 5.45 -3.39 -16.21
N PRO A 97 4.69 -4.34 -16.80
CA PRO A 97 5.14 -5.70 -17.14
C PRO A 97 6.44 -5.77 -17.95
N VAL A 98 6.68 -4.78 -18.81
CA VAL A 98 7.91 -4.70 -19.62
C VAL A 98 9.18 -4.60 -18.77
N TRP A 99 9.09 -4.05 -17.57
CA TRP A 99 10.21 -3.82 -16.67
C TRP A 99 10.45 -4.93 -15.63
N VAL A 100 9.53 -5.88 -15.50
CA VAL A 100 9.59 -6.93 -14.47
C VAL A 100 10.92 -7.67 -14.47
N LYS A 101 11.39 -8.10 -15.65
CA LYS A 101 12.65 -8.83 -15.76
C LYS A 101 13.85 -8.00 -15.27
N ARG A 102 13.91 -6.72 -15.65
CA ARG A 102 14.99 -5.82 -15.21
C ARG A 102 14.91 -5.52 -13.72
N ALA A 103 13.71 -5.25 -13.21
CA ALA A 103 13.51 -5.03 -11.77
C ALA A 103 13.94 -6.26 -10.95
N ALA A 104 13.57 -7.47 -11.39
CA ALA A 104 14.00 -8.71 -10.73
C ALA A 104 15.53 -8.91 -10.77
N GLU A 105 16.20 -8.51 -11.85
CA GLU A 105 17.65 -8.52 -11.93
C GLU A 105 18.30 -7.53 -10.95
N PHE A 106 17.78 -6.30 -10.88
CA PHE A 106 18.30 -5.25 -9.98
C PHE A 106 18.05 -5.54 -8.50
N LEU A 107 16.92 -6.19 -8.17
CA LEU A 107 16.55 -6.53 -6.79
C LEU A 107 17.12 -7.86 -6.32
N LYS A 108 17.91 -8.54 -7.13
CA LYS A 108 18.47 -9.84 -6.77
C LYS A 108 19.29 -9.76 -5.48
N GLY A 109 18.86 -10.51 -4.46
CA GLY A 109 19.53 -10.57 -3.16
C GLY A 109 19.11 -9.47 -2.18
N SER A 110 18.25 -8.52 -2.55
CA SER A 110 17.74 -7.47 -1.64
C SER A 110 16.64 -7.95 -0.70
N GLY A 111 15.93 -9.02 -1.07
CA GLY A 111 14.73 -9.47 -0.36
C GLY A 111 13.45 -8.71 -0.71
N VAL A 112 13.53 -7.66 -1.54
CA VAL A 112 12.36 -6.89 -2.00
C VAL A 112 11.71 -7.60 -3.17
N PRO A 113 10.40 -7.96 -3.11
CA PRO A 113 9.68 -8.61 -4.19
C PRO A 113 9.38 -7.64 -5.35
N VAL A 114 9.14 -8.21 -6.54
CA VAL A 114 8.67 -7.46 -7.70
C VAL A 114 7.18 -7.65 -7.86
N CYS A 115 6.43 -6.57 -7.77
CA CYS A 115 5.03 -6.45 -8.13
C CYS A 115 4.89 -5.90 -9.55
N THR A 116 3.82 -6.26 -10.25
CA THR A 116 3.47 -5.65 -11.53
C THR A 116 1.97 -5.55 -11.72
N VAL A 117 1.56 -4.62 -12.59
CA VAL A 117 0.16 -4.42 -12.93
C VAL A 117 -0.27 -5.32 -14.09
N ILE A 118 -1.54 -5.77 -14.07
CA ILE A 118 -2.15 -6.61 -15.09
C ILE A 118 -3.42 -5.95 -15.61
N GLY A 119 -3.52 -5.79 -16.94
CA GLY A 119 -4.64 -5.11 -17.59
C GLY A 119 -4.73 -3.61 -17.26
N PHE A 120 -3.63 -3.03 -16.84
CA PHE A 120 -3.55 -1.66 -16.38
C PHE A 120 -3.81 -0.64 -17.51
N PRO A 121 -4.45 0.54 -17.25
CA PRO A 121 -4.90 1.00 -15.92
C PRO A 121 -6.33 0.58 -15.53
N LEU A 122 -7.14 0.11 -16.47
CA LEU A 122 -8.59 -0.03 -16.26
C LEU A 122 -9.03 -1.45 -15.85
N GLY A 123 -8.16 -2.46 -16.02
CA GLY A 123 -8.55 -3.85 -15.83
C GLY A 123 -9.64 -4.35 -16.81
N ALA A 124 -10.04 -3.52 -17.77
CA ALA A 124 -11.19 -3.73 -18.68
C ALA A 124 -10.85 -4.55 -19.93
N THR A 125 -9.76 -5.33 -19.90
CA THR A 125 -9.40 -6.25 -20.96
C THR A 125 -9.96 -7.65 -20.72
N LEU A 126 -9.88 -8.52 -21.73
CA LEU A 126 -10.37 -9.89 -21.66
C LEU A 126 -9.62 -10.70 -20.60
N GLY A 127 -10.32 -11.65 -19.95
CA GLY A 127 -9.76 -12.45 -18.88
C GLY A 127 -8.57 -13.32 -19.31
N ASP A 128 -8.61 -13.89 -20.51
CA ASP A 128 -7.53 -14.68 -21.09
C ASP A 128 -6.28 -13.84 -21.40
N VAL A 129 -6.46 -12.57 -21.82
CA VAL A 129 -5.35 -11.62 -22.02
C VAL A 129 -4.68 -11.30 -20.69
N LYS A 130 -5.47 -11.01 -19.64
CA LYS A 130 -4.94 -10.79 -18.28
C LYS A 130 -4.21 -12.02 -17.73
N ALA A 131 -4.78 -13.20 -17.94
CA ALA A 131 -4.14 -14.45 -17.53
C ALA A 131 -2.81 -14.71 -18.26
N TYR A 132 -2.74 -14.37 -19.54
CA TYR A 132 -1.49 -14.46 -20.31
C TYR A 132 -0.44 -13.45 -19.79
N GLU A 133 -0.85 -12.20 -19.55
CA GLU A 133 0.02 -11.14 -19.03
C GLU A 133 0.59 -11.53 -17.65
N ALA A 134 -0.28 -11.99 -16.73
CA ALA A 134 0.13 -12.47 -15.42
C ALA A 134 1.15 -13.62 -15.50
N ARG A 135 0.88 -14.62 -16.36
CA ARG A 135 1.81 -15.73 -16.57
C ARG A 135 3.16 -15.26 -17.08
N ARG A 136 3.19 -14.31 -18.01
CA ARG A 136 4.44 -13.74 -18.54
C ARG A 136 5.18 -12.94 -17.48
N ALA A 137 4.46 -12.16 -16.65
CA ALA A 137 5.04 -11.41 -15.55
C ALA A 137 5.71 -12.33 -14.51
N ILE A 138 5.01 -13.38 -14.09
CA ILE A 138 5.53 -14.39 -13.16
C ILE A 138 6.78 -15.08 -13.74
N PHE A 139 6.74 -15.46 -15.02
CA PHE A 139 7.90 -16.06 -15.70
C PHE A 139 9.10 -15.11 -15.74
N ASN A 140 8.88 -13.81 -15.84
CA ASN A 140 9.91 -12.78 -15.84
C ASN A 140 10.43 -12.41 -14.43
N GLY A 141 9.83 -12.97 -13.38
CA GLY A 141 10.29 -12.82 -11.99
C GLY A 141 9.39 -11.97 -11.09
N ALA A 142 8.17 -11.61 -11.52
CA ALA A 142 7.19 -11.03 -10.61
C ALA A 142 6.71 -12.10 -9.61
N THR A 143 6.57 -11.68 -8.36
CA THR A 143 6.04 -12.50 -7.26
C THR A 143 4.68 -11.98 -6.79
N GLU A 144 4.31 -10.77 -7.19
CA GLU A 144 3.04 -10.12 -6.91
C GLU A 144 2.45 -9.54 -8.18
N VAL A 145 1.10 -9.53 -8.28
CA VAL A 145 0.37 -8.93 -9.40
C VAL A 145 -0.84 -8.15 -8.90
N ASP A 146 -1.03 -6.95 -9.46
CA ASP A 146 -2.18 -6.08 -9.21
C ASP A 146 -3.10 -6.08 -10.45
N MET A 147 -4.44 -6.28 -10.25
CA MET A 147 -5.44 -6.34 -11.31
C MET A 147 -6.60 -5.40 -11.06
#